data_b1f14328923001dea78eb9f8eb22af17
#
_entry.id   b1f14328923001dea78eb9f8eb22af17
#
_cell.length_a   1.000
_cell.length_b   1.000
_cell.length_c   1.000
_cell.angle_alpha   90.00
_cell.angle_beta   90.00
_cell.angle_gamma   90.00
#
_symmetry.space_group_name_H-M   'P 1'
#
loop_
_entity.id
_entity.type
_entity.pdbx_description
1 polymer ?
#
loop_
_entity_poly.entity_id
_entity_poly.type
_entity_poly.pdbx_seq_one_letter_code
_entity_poly.pdbx_strand_id
1 'polypeptide(L)'
;MRVDGRANDDLRPITFERSFTDQTPGSVLVSFGRTKVLCTVSIDDDVPRWMRGNGEGWVTAEYAMLPGSSGERVGREAKKGKQKGRTLEIERLIGRALRAVCDMKLLGEREVTVDCDVLQADGGTRTASICGGYVALHDALTRLVEDGTLDEHPLTDYCAAISVGIVGEELCLDLPYVEDAGAEVDMNVVMTGAGKFVE
;
A
#
# COMPACT_ATOMS: atom_id res chain seq x y z
N MET A 1 -26.71 -12.40 2.10
CA MET A 1 -25.59 -13.32 2.47
C MET A 1 -24.47 -13.07 1.47
N ARG A 2 -23.26 -12.81 1.93
CA ARG A 2 -22.10 -12.51 1.09
C ARG A 2 -21.73 -13.71 0.20
N VAL A 3 -21.12 -13.45 -0.96
CA VAL A 3 -20.81 -14.47 -1.98
C VAL A 3 -19.86 -15.58 -1.48
N ASP A 4 -19.04 -15.29 -0.46
CA ASP A 4 -18.08 -16.20 0.15
C ASP A 4 -18.52 -16.73 1.53
N GLY A 5 -19.74 -16.41 1.97
CA GLY A 5 -20.34 -16.89 3.21
C GLY A 5 -19.89 -16.19 4.49
N ARG A 6 -19.03 -15.15 4.41
CA ARG A 6 -18.59 -14.35 5.56
C ARG A 6 -19.77 -13.54 6.16
N ALA A 7 -19.66 -13.13 7.42
CA ALA A 7 -20.48 -12.07 7.98
C ALA A 7 -20.07 -10.70 7.36
N ASN A 8 -20.94 -9.71 7.49
CA ASN A 8 -20.72 -8.40 6.84
C ASN A 8 -19.51 -7.65 7.40
N ASP A 9 -19.13 -7.92 8.63
CA ASP A 9 -17.98 -7.35 9.35
C ASP A 9 -16.75 -8.25 9.38
N ASP A 10 -16.79 -9.42 8.72
CA ASP A 10 -15.65 -10.32 8.62
C ASP A 10 -14.66 -9.87 7.53
N LEU A 11 -13.37 -9.99 7.83
CA LEU A 11 -12.28 -9.85 6.85
C LEU A 11 -12.03 -11.17 6.11
N ARG A 12 -11.56 -11.08 4.87
CA ARG A 12 -10.91 -12.22 4.21
C ARG A 12 -9.64 -12.60 4.99
N PRO A 13 -9.12 -13.82 4.85
CA PRO A 13 -7.80 -14.16 5.41
C PRO A 13 -6.74 -13.18 4.94
N ILE A 14 -6.03 -12.54 5.88
CA ILE A 14 -4.96 -11.59 5.59
C ILE A 14 -3.63 -12.23 6.00
N THR A 15 -2.65 -12.20 5.08
CA THR A 15 -1.30 -12.70 5.36
C THR A 15 -0.24 -11.72 4.86
N PHE A 16 0.90 -11.68 5.56
CA PHE A 16 2.09 -10.92 5.20
C PHE A 16 3.29 -11.87 5.20
N GLU A 17 3.83 -12.18 4.02
CA GLU A 17 5.08 -12.92 3.88
C GLU A 17 6.21 -11.89 3.79
N ARG A 18 6.88 -11.64 4.93
CA ARG A 18 7.99 -10.70 5.04
C ARG A 18 9.28 -11.30 4.47
N SER A 19 10.19 -10.43 4.02
CA SER A 19 11.45 -10.85 3.36
C SER A 19 11.17 -11.79 2.17
N PHE A 20 10.16 -11.48 1.37
CA PHE A 20 9.76 -12.30 0.23
C PHE A 20 10.81 -12.31 -0.87
N THR A 21 11.55 -11.21 -1.06
CA THR A 21 12.73 -11.12 -1.92
C THR A 21 13.91 -10.58 -1.12
N ASP A 22 15.14 -10.92 -1.54
CA ASP A 22 16.37 -10.59 -0.80
C ASP A 22 17.06 -9.31 -1.32
N GLN A 23 16.61 -8.74 -2.42
CA GLN A 23 17.33 -7.67 -3.13
C GLN A 23 17.05 -6.27 -2.56
N THR A 24 15.99 -6.11 -1.78
CA THR A 24 15.57 -4.81 -1.24
C THR A 24 15.57 -4.83 0.30
N PRO A 25 15.75 -3.68 0.97
CA PRO A 25 15.75 -3.61 2.43
C PRO A 25 14.39 -3.96 3.06
N GLY A 26 13.30 -3.79 2.33
CA GLY A 26 11.95 -4.21 2.74
C GLY A 26 11.24 -4.91 1.59
N SER A 27 10.69 -6.10 1.85
CA SER A 27 9.95 -6.88 0.85
C SER A 27 8.87 -7.72 1.50
N VAL A 28 7.63 -7.55 1.04
CA VAL A 28 6.45 -8.22 1.61
C VAL A 28 5.51 -8.66 0.50
N LEU A 29 5.15 -9.94 0.47
CA LEU A 29 3.97 -10.38 -0.27
C LEU A 29 2.76 -10.32 0.67
N VAL A 30 1.86 -9.37 0.43
CA VAL A 30 0.60 -9.25 1.17
C VAL A 30 -0.52 -9.94 0.41
N SER A 31 -1.38 -10.67 1.14
CA SER A 31 -2.58 -11.27 0.58
C SER A 31 -3.81 -10.88 1.39
N PHE A 32 -4.87 -10.43 0.70
CA PHE A 32 -6.23 -10.23 1.21
C PHE A 32 -7.14 -11.22 0.47
N GLY A 33 -7.32 -12.40 1.05
CA GLY A 33 -7.93 -13.52 0.36
C GLY A 33 -7.19 -13.85 -0.94
N ARG A 34 -7.84 -13.65 -2.08
CA ARG A 34 -7.24 -13.89 -3.41
C ARG A 34 -6.45 -12.71 -3.96
N THR A 35 -6.61 -11.50 -3.44
CA THR A 35 -5.78 -10.36 -3.83
C THR A 35 -4.37 -10.54 -3.31
N LYS A 36 -3.36 -10.38 -4.18
CA LYS A 36 -1.94 -10.51 -3.85
C LYS A 36 -1.17 -9.33 -4.42
N VAL A 37 -0.41 -8.66 -3.55
CA VAL A 37 0.45 -7.53 -3.93
C VAL A 37 1.85 -7.78 -3.39
N LEU A 38 2.86 -7.67 -4.25
CA LEU A 38 4.25 -7.61 -3.84
C LEU A 38 4.58 -6.14 -3.56
N CYS A 39 5.03 -5.86 -2.34
CA CYS A 39 5.49 -4.54 -1.92
C CYS A 39 6.99 -4.61 -1.64
N THR A 40 7.78 -3.78 -2.32
CA THR A 40 9.22 -3.66 -2.11
C THR A 40 9.61 -2.22 -1.82
N VAL A 41 10.71 -2.02 -1.12
CA VAL A 41 11.19 -0.69 -0.70
C VAL A 41 12.58 -0.45 -1.24
N SER A 42 12.75 0.68 -1.91
CA SER A 42 14.05 1.22 -2.31
C SER A 42 14.35 2.50 -1.52
N ILE A 43 15.61 2.72 -1.17
CA ILE A 43 16.06 3.89 -0.40
C ILE A 43 17.22 4.54 -1.14
N ASP A 44 17.09 5.82 -1.44
CA ASP A 44 18.12 6.66 -2.01
C ASP A 44 18.62 7.68 -0.96
N ASP A 45 19.94 7.87 -0.88
CA ASP A 45 20.59 8.85 0.03
C ASP A 45 20.57 10.27 -0.56
N ASP A 46 19.51 10.63 -1.24
CA ASP A 46 19.21 11.97 -1.78
C ASP A 46 17.70 12.14 -1.79
N VAL A 47 17.23 13.37 -1.87
CA VAL A 47 15.81 13.71 -1.97
C VAL A 47 15.51 14.40 -3.30
N PRO A 48 14.25 14.46 -3.75
CA PRO A 48 13.87 15.24 -4.90
C PRO A 48 14.41 16.67 -4.82
N ARG A 49 14.84 17.23 -5.96
CA ARG A 49 15.51 18.54 -6.02
C ARG A 49 14.79 19.67 -5.27
N TRP A 50 13.46 19.62 -5.23
CA TRP A 50 12.62 20.58 -4.54
C TRP A 50 12.65 20.46 -3.01
N MET A 51 13.20 19.36 -2.45
CA MET A 51 13.34 19.13 -1.01
C MET A 51 14.75 19.31 -0.48
N ARG A 52 15.76 19.36 -1.34
CA ARG A 52 17.17 19.43 -0.92
C ARG A 52 17.44 20.63 -0.02
N GLY A 53 18.15 20.40 1.07
CA GLY A 53 18.51 21.41 2.06
C GLY A 53 17.43 21.69 3.10
N ASN A 54 16.32 20.97 3.09
CA ASN A 54 15.25 21.12 4.08
C ASN A 54 15.51 20.26 5.35
N GLY A 55 16.44 19.30 5.27
CA GLY A 55 16.72 18.35 6.36
C GLY A 55 15.60 17.35 6.59
N GLU A 56 14.71 17.15 5.62
CA GLU A 56 13.57 16.23 5.68
C GLU A 56 13.66 15.22 4.53
N GLY A 57 13.26 13.97 4.83
CA GLY A 57 13.16 12.92 3.82
C GLY A 57 11.81 12.95 3.08
N TRP A 58 11.65 12.00 2.19
CA TRP A 58 10.43 11.83 1.41
C TRP A 58 10.06 10.35 1.26
N VAL A 59 8.80 10.02 1.48
CA VAL A 59 8.24 8.70 1.19
C VAL A 59 7.26 8.83 0.05
N THR A 60 7.50 8.07 -1.01
CA THR A 60 6.63 8.00 -2.18
C THR A 60 6.25 6.55 -2.49
N ALA A 61 5.34 6.35 -3.42
CA ALA A 61 4.95 5.00 -3.85
C ALA A 61 4.70 4.96 -5.35
N GLU A 62 4.98 3.80 -5.93
CA GLU A 62 4.57 3.42 -7.27
C GLU A 62 3.58 2.25 -7.20
N TYR A 63 2.70 2.15 -8.21
CA TYR A 63 1.69 1.11 -8.27
C TYR A 63 1.56 0.56 -9.68
N ALA A 64 1.61 -0.75 -9.82
CA ALA A 64 1.40 -1.40 -11.10
C ALA A 64 0.54 -2.66 -10.95
N MET A 65 -0.17 -3.00 -12.03
CA MET A 65 -0.86 -4.29 -12.16
C MET A 65 -0.15 -5.14 -13.20
N LEU A 66 0.23 -6.37 -12.85
CA LEU A 66 0.78 -7.31 -13.82
C LEU A 66 -0.25 -7.61 -14.92
N PRO A 67 0.20 -7.88 -16.16
CA PRO A 67 -0.71 -8.16 -17.27
C PRO A 67 -1.72 -9.29 -17.02
N GLY A 68 -1.36 -10.28 -16.22
CA GLY A 68 -2.21 -11.42 -15.86
C GLY A 68 -2.84 -11.31 -14.47
N SER A 69 -2.87 -10.13 -13.85
CA SER A 69 -3.36 -9.96 -12.48
C SER A 69 -4.89 -10.02 -12.35
N SER A 70 -5.64 -9.86 -13.42
CA SER A 70 -7.11 -9.91 -13.44
C SER A 70 -7.61 -10.87 -14.52
N GLY A 71 -8.92 -11.12 -14.56
CA GLY A 71 -9.56 -12.00 -15.56
C GLY A 71 -9.33 -11.58 -17.00
N GLU A 72 -9.12 -10.28 -17.25
CA GLU A 72 -8.72 -9.76 -18.54
C GLU A 72 -7.27 -9.25 -18.48
N ARG A 73 -6.57 -9.32 -19.63
CA ARG A 73 -5.20 -8.85 -19.70
C ARG A 73 -5.09 -7.34 -19.50
N VAL A 74 -4.39 -6.92 -18.47
CA VAL A 74 -4.02 -5.51 -18.22
C VAL A 74 -2.85 -5.13 -19.14
N GLY A 75 -3.01 -4.06 -19.91
CA GLY A 75 -1.92 -3.55 -20.76
C GLY A 75 -0.85 -2.85 -19.95
N ARG A 76 0.44 -3.08 -20.26
CA ARG A 76 1.55 -2.36 -19.59
C ARG A 76 1.52 -0.87 -19.95
N GLU A 77 1.40 -0.01 -18.95
CA GLU A 77 1.32 1.45 -19.13
C GLU A 77 2.62 2.04 -19.70
N ALA A 78 3.77 1.50 -19.29
CA ALA A 78 5.08 1.90 -19.81
C ALA A 78 5.17 1.83 -21.34
N LYS A 79 4.47 0.91 -22.01
CA LYS A 79 4.41 0.85 -23.49
C LYS A 79 3.64 2.00 -24.11
N LYS A 80 2.80 2.71 -23.36
CA LYS A 80 1.99 3.83 -23.84
C LYS A 80 2.64 5.18 -23.55
N GLY A 81 3.79 5.18 -22.86
CA GLY A 81 4.56 6.38 -22.52
C GLY A 81 3.91 7.29 -21.47
N LYS A 82 2.79 6.88 -20.87
CA LYS A 82 2.17 7.59 -19.75
C LYS A 82 1.33 6.66 -18.90
N GLN A 83 1.29 6.95 -17.59
CA GLN A 83 0.42 6.30 -16.63
C GLN A 83 -1.03 6.77 -16.79
N LYS A 84 -1.97 5.93 -16.40
CA LYS A 84 -3.40 6.29 -16.31
C LYS A 84 -3.66 7.12 -15.06
N GLY A 85 -4.71 7.93 -15.10
CA GLY A 85 -5.15 8.71 -13.93
C GLY A 85 -5.43 7.86 -12.69
N ARG A 86 -6.00 6.64 -12.87
CA ARG A 86 -6.22 5.68 -11.78
C ARG A 86 -4.89 5.25 -11.11
N THR A 87 -3.87 4.95 -11.89
CA THR A 87 -2.55 4.55 -11.36
C THR A 87 -1.95 5.67 -10.53
N LEU A 88 -1.91 6.89 -11.08
CA LEU A 88 -1.42 8.09 -10.37
C LEU A 88 -2.22 8.40 -9.09
N GLU A 89 -3.54 8.19 -9.11
CA GLU A 89 -4.40 8.37 -7.93
C GLU A 89 -4.00 7.38 -6.83
N ILE A 90 -3.81 6.10 -7.18
CA ILE A 90 -3.44 5.05 -6.22
C ILE A 90 -2.04 5.29 -5.63
N GLU A 91 -1.06 5.63 -6.46
CA GLU A 91 0.30 5.98 -6.01
C GLU A 91 0.27 7.12 -4.98
N ARG A 92 -0.49 8.17 -5.27
CA ARG A 92 -0.66 9.32 -4.37
C ARG A 92 -1.35 8.93 -3.06
N LEU A 93 -2.35 8.06 -3.13
CA LEU A 93 -3.05 7.54 -1.96
C LEU A 93 -2.11 6.75 -1.06
N ILE A 94 -1.36 5.79 -1.62
CA ILE A 94 -0.38 4.98 -0.86
C ILE A 94 0.68 5.89 -0.23
N GLY A 95 1.31 6.75 -1.02
CA GLY A 95 2.34 7.68 -0.53
C GLY A 95 1.81 8.59 0.59
N ARG A 96 0.59 9.12 0.47
CA ARG A 96 -0.06 9.94 1.51
C ARG A 96 -0.29 9.13 2.78
N ALA A 97 -0.79 7.90 2.66
CA ALA A 97 -1.05 7.03 3.79
C ALA A 97 0.23 6.75 4.59
N LEU A 98 1.32 6.42 3.90
CA LEU A 98 2.61 6.13 4.54
C LEU A 98 3.24 7.38 5.18
N ARG A 99 3.19 8.53 4.50
CA ARG A 99 3.68 9.80 5.08
C ARG A 99 2.90 10.26 6.31
N ALA A 100 1.63 9.92 6.43
CA ALA A 100 0.82 10.31 7.59
C ALA A 100 1.30 9.70 8.91
N VAL A 101 2.10 8.63 8.84
CA VAL A 101 2.63 7.91 10.01
C VAL A 101 4.17 7.89 10.06
N CYS A 102 4.83 8.69 9.23
CA CYS A 102 6.28 8.77 9.16
C CYS A 102 6.77 10.18 9.48
N ASP A 103 7.72 10.31 10.42
CA ASP A 103 8.42 11.56 10.70
C ASP A 103 9.52 11.76 9.65
N MET A 104 9.29 12.71 8.74
CA MET A 104 10.21 13.02 7.65
C MET A 104 11.55 13.63 8.14
N LYS A 105 11.58 14.23 9.35
CA LYS A 105 12.80 14.78 9.93
C LYS A 105 13.69 13.68 10.46
N LEU A 106 13.11 12.68 11.14
CA LEU A 106 13.85 11.51 11.58
C LEU A 106 14.39 10.68 10.40
N LEU A 107 13.67 10.66 9.27
CA LEU A 107 14.14 10.01 8.05
C LEU A 107 15.39 10.71 7.47
N GLY A 108 15.54 12.04 7.68
CA GLY A 108 16.60 12.85 7.09
C GLY A 108 16.50 12.91 5.57
N GLU A 109 17.43 13.56 4.88
CA GLU A 109 17.41 13.75 3.42
C GLU A 109 17.59 12.43 2.65
N ARG A 110 16.60 11.54 2.74
CA ARG A 110 16.49 10.27 1.99
C ARG A 110 15.16 10.18 1.29
N GLU A 111 15.15 9.66 0.07
CA GLU A 111 13.92 9.27 -0.63
C GLU A 111 13.67 7.78 -0.46
N VAL A 112 12.48 7.46 0.00
CA VAL A 112 12.00 6.07 0.13
C VAL A 112 10.89 5.86 -0.87
N THR A 113 11.10 4.96 -1.82
CA THR A 113 10.09 4.53 -2.79
C THR A 113 9.53 3.17 -2.40
N VAL A 114 8.21 3.08 -2.30
CA VAL A 114 7.49 1.82 -2.05
C VAL A 114 6.82 1.39 -3.34
N ASP A 115 7.33 0.35 -3.96
CA ASP A 115 6.77 -0.25 -5.18
C ASP A 115 5.71 -1.28 -4.81
N CYS A 116 4.51 -1.18 -5.39
CA CYS A 116 3.38 -2.06 -5.15
C CYS A 116 2.94 -2.73 -6.45
N ASP A 117 3.39 -3.96 -6.67
CA ASP A 117 3.04 -4.75 -7.85
C ASP A 117 1.91 -5.72 -7.57
N VAL A 118 0.75 -5.50 -8.19
CA VAL A 118 -0.40 -6.40 -8.05
C VAL A 118 -0.18 -7.65 -8.89
N LEU A 119 0.03 -8.77 -8.23
CA LEU A 119 0.19 -10.09 -8.85
C LEU A 119 -1.17 -10.72 -9.20
N GLN A 120 -2.16 -10.52 -8.32
CA GLN A 120 -3.53 -11.00 -8.49
C GLN A 120 -4.50 -10.02 -7.85
N ALA A 121 -5.53 -9.63 -8.60
CA ALA A 121 -6.56 -8.69 -8.16
C ALA A 121 -7.91 -9.39 -7.95
N ASP A 122 -8.47 -9.25 -6.75
CA ASP A 122 -9.81 -9.71 -6.37
C ASP A 122 -10.45 -8.74 -5.36
N GLY A 123 -10.52 -7.44 -5.72
CA GLY A 123 -10.96 -6.35 -4.85
C GLY A 123 -9.92 -5.95 -3.79
N GLY A 124 -9.94 -4.68 -3.36
CA GLY A 124 -9.08 -4.17 -2.30
C GLY A 124 -7.58 -4.08 -2.65
N THR A 125 -7.20 -3.91 -3.93
CA THR A 125 -5.77 -3.82 -4.30
C THR A 125 -5.10 -2.58 -3.71
N ARG A 126 -5.81 -1.43 -3.62
CA ARG A 126 -5.32 -0.21 -2.96
C ARG A 126 -5.01 -0.43 -1.49
N THR A 127 -5.96 -1.01 -0.78
CA THR A 127 -5.86 -1.23 0.67
C THR A 127 -4.81 -2.29 1.01
N ALA A 128 -4.71 -3.35 0.23
CA ALA A 128 -3.63 -4.33 0.35
C ALA A 128 -2.25 -3.69 0.10
N SER A 129 -2.13 -2.81 -0.91
CA SER A 129 -0.89 -2.07 -1.20
C SER A 129 -0.48 -1.16 -0.04
N ILE A 130 -1.44 -0.45 0.59
CA ILE A 130 -1.14 0.39 1.76
C ILE A 130 -0.66 -0.46 2.93
N CYS A 131 -1.36 -1.55 3.26
CA CYS A 131 -0.99 -2.41 4.39
C CYS A 131 0.34 -3.14 4.15
N GLY A 132 0.53 -3.73 2.95
CA GLY A 132 1.78 -4.40 2.59
C GLY A 132 2.95 -3.42 2.47
N GLY A 133 2.70 -2.25 1.87
CA GLY A 133 3.68 -1.17 1.76
C GLY A 133 4.11 -0.63 3.13
N TYR A 134 3.18 -0.50 4.08
CA TYR A 134 3.52 -0.14 5.46
C TYR A 134 4.44 -1.16 6.11
N VAL A 135 4.15 -2.46 6.00
CA VAL A 135 4.99 -3.52 6.60
C VAL A 135 6.37 -3.56 5.92
N ALA A 136 6.44 -3.44 4.60
CA ALA A 136 7.70 -3.40 3.86
C ALA A 136 8.54 -2.16 4.24
N LEU A 137 7.90 -0.98 4.37
CA LEU A 137 8.53 0.26 4.83
C LEU A 137 9.07 0.10 6.27
N HIS A 138 8.27 -0.46 7.17
CA HIS A 138 8.71 -0.74 8.55
C HIS A 138 9.95 -1.61 8.57
N ASP A 139 9.98 -2.69 7.80
CA ASP A 139 11.12 -3.60 7.73
C ASP A 139 12.39 -2.92 7.19
N ALA A 140 12.23 -2.10 6.15
CA ALA A 140 13.33 -1.35 5.56
C ALA A 140 13.93 -0.33 6.55
N LEU A 141 13.08 0.45 7.22
CA LEU A 141 13.50 1.45 8.19
C LEU A 141 14.08 0.81 9.46
N THR A 142 13.56 -0.35 9.88
CA THR A 142 14.14 -1.11 11.00
C THR A 142 15.59 -1.49 10.70
N ARG A 143 15.91 -1.93 9.48
CA ARG A 143 17.30 -2.24 9.08
C ARG A 143 18.21 -1.02 9.17
N LEU A 144 17.74 0.17 8.77
CA LEU A 144 18.52 1.40 8.88
C LEU A 144 18.79 1.81 10.33
N VAL A 145 17.90 1.47 11.25
CA VAL A 145 18.14 1.68 12.69
C VAL A 145 19.11 0.64 13.23
N GLU A 146 18.97 -0.63 12.84
CA GLU A 146 19.83 -1.73 13.28
C GLU A 146 21.28 -1.58 12.81
N ASP A 147 21.52 -1.03 11.61
CA ASP A 147 22.86 -0.77 11.07
C ASP A 147 23.44 0.60 11.50
N GLY A 148 22.69 1.40 12.25
CA GLY A 148 23.11 2.70 12.79
C GLY A 148 23.05 3.85 11.77
N THR A 149 22.40 3.66 10.62
CA THR A 149 22.17 4.71 9.62
C THR A 149 21.14 5.74 10.11
N LEU A 150 20.17 5.30 10.90
CA LEU A 150 19.20 6.14 11.61
C LEU A 150 19.33 5.95 13.12
N ASP A 151 19.28 7.05 13.87
CA ASP A 151 19.33 7.02 15.34
C ASP A 151 18.02 6.53 15.96
N GLU A 152 16.88 6.85 15.34
CA GLU A 152 15.53 6.51 15.80
C GLU A 152 14.65 6.05 14.62
N HIS A 153 13.65 5.24 14.95
CA HIS A 153 12.72 4.71 13.94
C HIS A 153 11.74 5.80 13.46
N PRO A 154 11.71 6.13 12.16
CA PRO A 154 10.87 7.23 11.66
C PRO A 154 9.35 6.99 11.71
N LEU A 155 8.89 5.74 11.73
CA LEU A 155 7.45 5.46 11.85
C LEU A 155 6.96 5.75 13.27
N THR A 156 5.97 6.63 13.38
CA THR A 156 5.41 7.14 14.65
C THR A 156 4.10 6.49 15.04
N ASP A 157 3.43 5.82 14.11
CA ASP A 157 2.14 5.16 14.33
C ASP A 157 1.94 4.03 13.30
N TYR A 158 0.92 3.20 13.51
CA TYR A 158 0.48 2.20 12.53
C TYR A 158 -0.37 2.86 11.44
N CYS A 159 -0.38 2.24 10.24
CA CYS A 159 -1.29 2.60 9.15
C CYS A 159 -1.94 1.33 8.60
N ALA A 160 -3.26 1.32 8.55
CA ALA A 160 -4.03 0.22 7.96
C ALA A 160 -5.12 0.76 7.04
N ALA A 161 -5.47 -0.04 6.05
CA ALA A 161 -6.49 0.30 5.07
C ALA A 161 -7.39 -0.90 4.76
N ILE A 162 -8.68 -0.63 4.53
CA ILE A 162 -9.66 -1.64 4.16
C ILE A 162 -10.71 -1.05 3.20
N SER A 163 -11.25 -1.87 2.30
CA SER A 163 -12.41 -1.51 1.49
C SER A 163 -13.70 -1.74 2.27
N VAL A 164 -14.67 -0.86 2.10
CA VAL A 164 -16.01 -0.98 2.67
C VAL A 164 -17.02 -0.58 1.61
N GLY A 165 -18.24 -1.06 1.70
CA GLY A 165 -19.28 -0.65 0.75
C GLY A 165 -20.68 -1.04 1.18
N ILE A 166 -21.64 -0.64 0.34
CA ILE A 166 -23.04 -1.04 0.46
C ILE A 166 -23.32 -2.05 -0.66
N VAL A 167 -23.68 -3.26 -0.28
CA VAL A 167 -23.96 -4.36 -1.19
C VAL A 167 -25.33 -4.94 -0.85
N GLY A 168 -26.33 -4.75 -1.73
CA GLY A 168 -27.71 -5.20 -1.48
C GLY A 168 -28.29 -4.59 -0.21
N GLU A 169 -28.17 -3.28 -0.04
CA GLU A 169 -28.61 -2.48 1.11
C GLU A 169 -27.88 -2.76 2.44
N GLU A 170 -26.85 -3.63 2.43
CA GLU A 170 -26.09 -4.00 3.63
C GLU A 170 -24.68 -3.39 3.63
N LEU A 171 -24.22 -2.91 4.78
CA LEU A 171 -22.85 -2.46 4.98
C LEU A 171 -21.92 -3.67 5.05
N CYS A 172 -20.95 -3.73 4.15
CA CYS A 172 -19.98 -4.82 4.08
C CYS A 172 -18.55 -4.32 4.20
N LEU A 173 -17.75 -5.06 4.98
CA LEU A 173 -16.32 -4.84 5.18
C LEU A 173 -15.52 -5.76 4.26
N ASP A 174 -14.41 -5.26 3.69
CA ASP A 174 -13.46 -6.02 2.87
C ASP A 174 -14.11 -6.71 1.67
N LEU A 175 -14.42 -5.91 0.63
CA LEU A 175 -15.14 -6.36 -0.56
C LEU A 175 -14.22 -7.16 -1.51
N PRO A 176 -14.55 -8.43 -1.86
CA PRO A 176 -13.97 -9.08 -3.03
C PRO A 176 -14.50 -8.43 -4.30
N TYR A 177 -13.84 -8.67 -5.45
CA TYR A 177 -14.16 -8.00 -6.72
C TYR A 177 -15.63 -8.11 -7.13
N VAL A 178 -16.25 -9.25 -6.89
CA VAL A 178 -17.66 -9.48 -7.27
C VAL A 178 -18.63 -8.57 -6.50
N GLU A 179 -18.34 -8.32 -5.23
CA GLU A 179 -19.11 -7.40 -4.39
C GLU A 179 -18.78 -5.94 -4.73
N ASP A 180 -17.48 -5.61 -4.84
CA ASP A 180 -16.98 -4.28 -5.20
C ASP A 180 -17.57 -3.78 -6.53
N ALA A 181 -17.58 -4.64 -7.56
CA ALA A 181 -18.12 -4.32 -8.88
C ALA A 181 -19.65 -4.13 -8.92
N GLY A 182 -20.36 -4.67 -7.94
CA GLY A 182 -21.83 -4.58 -7.82
C GLY A 182 -22.30 -3.71 -6.67
N ALA A 183 -21.40 -3.08 -5.92
CA ALA A 183 -21.74 -2.24 -4.79
C ALA A 183 -22.46 -0.95 -5.22
N GLU A 184 -23.47 -0.53 -4.46
CA GLU A 184 -24.14 0.77 -4.63
C GLU A 184 -23.18 1.92 -4.24
N VAL A 185 -22.34 1.66 -3.24
CA VAL A 185 -21.26 2.55 -2.78
C VAL A 185 -20.05 1.69 -2.45
N ASP A 186 -18.87 2.07 -2.93
CA ASP A 186 -17.59 1.54 -2.50
C ASP A 186 -16.68 2.65 -1.98
N MET A 187 -15.91 2.36 -0.94
CA MET A 187 -15.03 3.31 -0.29
C MET A 187 -13.79 2.60 0.25
N ASN A 188 -12.64 3.29 0.23
CA ASN A 188 -11.44 2.84 0.92
C ASN A 188 -11.26 3.68 2.18
N VAL A 189 -11.15 3.02 3.32
CA VAL A 189 -10.89 3.65 4.61
C VAL A 189 -9.44 3.42 4.98
N VAL A 190 -8.72 4.51 5.25
CA VAL A 190 -7.32 4.47 5.72
C VAL A 190 -7.26 5.15 7.07
N MET A 191 -6.74 4.43 8.07
CA MET A 191 -6.67 4.92 9.46
C MET A 191 -5.29 4.69 10.07
N THR A 192 -4.94 5.55 11.02
CA THR A 192 -3.77 5.38 11.89
C THR A 192 -4.12 4.56 13.14
N GLY A 193 -3.10 4.06 13.84
CA GLY A 193 -3.28 3.37 15.14
C GLY A 193 -3.95 4.23 16.20
N ALA A 194 -3.79 5.55 16.13
CA ALA A 194 -4.49 6.52 16.99
C ALA A 194 -5.98 6.72 16.62
N GLY A 195 -6.51 5.97 15.64
CA GLY A 195 -7.89 6.05 15.20
C GLY A 195 -8.23 7.28 14.36
N LYS A 196 -7.24 7.93 13.75
CA LYS A 196 -7.45 9.08 12.86
C LYS A 196 -7.61 8.62 11.43
N PHE A 197 -8.55 9.22 10.70
CA PHE A 197 -8.68 9.02 9.26
C PHE A 197 -7.55 9.73 8.51
N VAL A 198 -7.00 9.05 7.53
CA VAL A 198 -6.03 9.60 6.56
C VAL A 198 -6.73 9.84 5.22
N GLU A 199 -7.62 8.94 4.85
CA GLU A 199 -8.41 8.98 3.63
C GLU A 199 -9.75 8.30 3.83
#